data_3c1c9b0b0a8a85ea21d547e6a4f61b27
#
_entry.id   3c1c9b0b0a8a85ea21d547e6a4f61b27
#
_cell.length_a   1.000
_cell.length_b   1.000
_cell.length_c   1.000
_cell.angle_alpha   90.00
_cell.angle_beta   90.00
_cell.angle_gamma   90.00
#
_symmetry.space_group_name_H-M   'P 1'
#
loop_
_entity.id
_entity.type
_entity.pdbx_description
1 polymer ?
#
loop_
_entity_poly.entity_id
_entity_poly.type
_entity_poly.pdbx_seq_one_letter_code
_entity_poly.pdbx_strand_id
1 'polypeptide(L)'
;MYKVLLVDDEILVREAISKKIEWNELGYELVGDCENGKDAIEFVKSHPVDVVLTDICMPYIDGMGLSKYLSENCPQTAIIIFSGYSDFEYAKQAIQYKVSEYILKPVTAKELSEVLIRIREKLDSKRKEEKKIDQLTKVYHSYTKNEAVIISRILSRLVKGTQEVKRSLDELKEFDIEISGSSYRTVVIDIDVYSGLYEINPEQKKESALMAFVVENISSEIISEYNAGIAFRDADNRVCLLLWTNRPQEFRKEIVEICKDIQKNVYSAMQLSISMGMGCYVDSLEELSKSYESASEMLQYRYTKGSGIMFDCEEEKQKENPMELEMDYRDIAIAIRGGDREVLDDAMEHMRSWLKTGYINRRKSIAYLQHVLQIVYEVGRETQESFVLPDSVLTSITEARNLDQAMEITKEYALSGLKAV
;
A
#
# COMPACT_ATOMS: atom_id res chain seq x y z
N MET A 1 -27.16 15.08 7.97
CA MET A 1 -27.98 13.87 7.77
C MET A 1 -27.61 13.27 6.44
N TYR A 2 -27.63 11.94 6.31
CA TYR A 2 -27.40 11.23 5.06
C TYR A 2 -28.68 11.13 4.26
N LYS A 3 -28.60 11.33 2.95
CA LYS A 3 -29.76 11.32 2.05
C LYS A 3 -30.03 9.92 1.54
N VAL A 4 -31.27 9.46 1.73
CA VAL A 4 -31.71 8.11 1.35
C VAL A 4 -32.73 8.18 0.22
N LEU A 5 -32.56 7.33 -0.79
CA LEU A 5 -33.54 7.07 -1.83
C LEU A 5 -34.09 5.64 -1.64
N LEU A 6 -35.40 5.49 -1.65
CA LEU A 6 -36.09 4.21 -1.56
C LEU A 6 -36.60 3.80 -2.95
N VAL A 7 -36.34 2.57 -3.37
CA VAL A 7 -36.73 2.06 -4.70
C VAL A 7 -37.38 0.68 -4.55
N ASP A 8 -38.66 0.60 -4.85
CA ASP A 8 -39.45 -0.64 -4.78
C ASP A 8 -40.68 -0.46 -5.68
N ASP A 9 -41.09 -1.46 -6.45
CA ASP A 9 -42.24 -1.32 -7.35
C ASP A 9 -43.59 -1.37 -6.59
N GLU A 10 -43.59 -1.94 -5.38
CA GLU A 10 -44.78 -2.02 -4.54
C GLU A 10 -44.96 -0.72 -3.70
N ILE A 11 -45.97 0.08 -4.05
CA ILE A 11 -46.29 1.34 -3.35
C ILE A 11 -46.53 1.14 -1.85
N LEU A 12 -47.17 0.02 -1.46
CA LEU A 12 -47.46 -0.27 -0.05
C LEU A 12 -46.18 -0.54 0.75
N VAL A 13 -45.17 -1.14 0.12
CA VAL A 13 -43.85 -1.37 0.73
C VAL A 13 -43.15 -0.03 0.94
N ARG A 14 -43.13 0.83 -0.09
CA ARG A 14 -42.51 2.16 0.02
C ARG A 14 -43.17 3.00 1.11
N GLU A 15 -44.51 3.04 1.16
CA GLU A 15 -45.23 3.76 2.24
C GLU A 15 -44.96 3.15 3.62
N ALA A 16 -44.93 1.83 3.75
CA ALA A 16 -44.66 1.17 5.01
C ALA A 16 -43.27 1.49 5.55
N ILE A 17 -42.25 1.42 4.70
CA ILE A 17 -40.87 1.74 5.06
C ILE A 17 -40.75 3.23 5.39
N SER A 18 -41.29 4.11 4.55
CA SER A 18 -41.24 5.56 4.77
C SER A 18 -41.82 5.99 6.12
N LYS A 19 -42.95 5.37 6.54
CA LYS A 19 -43.66 5.74 7.76
C LYS A 19 -43.17 5.05 9.03
N LYS A 20 -42.59 3.81 8.91
CA LYS A 20 -42.18 2.99 10.07
C LYS A 20 -40.77 3.25 10.55
N ILE A 21 -39.94 3.84 9.72
CA ILE A 21 -38.55 4.14 10.05
C ILE A 21 -38.44 5.59 10.52
N GLU A 22 -37.85 5.76 11.70
CA GLU A 22 -37.56 7.08 12.30
C GLU A 22 -36.28 7.65 11.69
N TRP A 23 -36.34 8.04 10.40
CA TRP A 23 -35.20 8.46 9.60
C TRP A 23 -34.31 9.48 10.30
N ASN A 24 -34.94 10.52 10.86
CA ASN A 24 -34.23 11.61 11.54
C ASN A 24 -33.46 11.16 12.78
N GLU A 25 -34.03 10.25 13.58
CA GLU A 25 -33.38 9.70 14.77
C GLU A 25 -32.16 8.83 14.36
N LEU A 26 -32.26 8.13 13.24
CA LEU A 26 -31.17 7.35 12.69
C LEU A 26 -30.10 8.19 11.97
N GLY A 27 -30.32 9.51 11.82
CA GLY A 27 -29.38 10.42 11.16
C GLY A 27 -29.51 10.48 9.64
N TYR A 28 -30.66 10.06 9.11
CA TYR A 28 -30.99 10.02 7.70
C TYR A 28 -32.12 11.00 7.34
N GLU A 29 -32.20 11.33 6.05
CA GLU A 29 -33.27 12.08 5.43
C GLU A 29 -33.75 11.29 4.19
N LEU A 30 -35.00 10.86 4.18
CA LEU A 30 -35.60 10.25 2.99
C LEU A 30 -35.90 11.34 1.98
N VAL A 31 -35.11 11.42 0.91
CA VAL A 31 -35.19 12.51 -0.09
C VAL A 31 -36.10 12.17 -1.27
N GLY A 32 -36.52 10.93 -1.39
CA GLY A 32 -37.46 10.50 -2.42
C GLY A 32 -37.69 9.00 -2.41
N ASP A 33 -38.68 8.60 -3.21
CA ASP A 33 -38.95 7.21 -3.53
C ASP A 33 -39.20 7.05 -5.04
N CYS A 34 -38.83 5.90 -5.59
CA CYS A 34 -39.00 5.55 -7.00
C CYS A 34 -39.63 4.18 -7.13
N GLU A 35 -40.33 3.92 -8.22
CA GLU A 35 -41.03 2.65 -8.48
C GLU A 35 -40.21 1.67 -9.30
N ASN A 36 -39.05 2.09 -9.85
CA ASN A 36 -38.17 1.26 -10.64
C ASN A 36 -36.74 1.82 -10.72
N GLY A 37 -35.78 1.01 -11.18
CA GLY A 37 -34.39 1.40 -11.28
C GLY A 37 -34.12 2.50 -12.33
N LYS A 38 -34.95 2.65 -13.37
CA LYS A 38 -34.78 3.69 -14.37
C LYS A 38 -35.02 5.06 -13.76
N ASP A 39 -36.13 5.24 -13.04
CA ASP A 39 -36.49 6.49 -12.39
C ASP A 39 -35.49 6.82 -11.27
N ALA A 40 -34.99 5.79 -10.55
CA ALA A 40 -33.94 5.95 -9.56
C ALA A 40 -32.64 6.48 -10.18
N ILE A 41 -32.23 6.00 -11.35
CA ILE A 41 -31.06 6.50 -12.08
C ILE A 41 -31.24 7.98 -12.48
N GLU A 42 -32.43 8.36 -12.94
CA GLU A 42 -32.73 9.75 -13.26
C GLU A 42 -32.71 10.66 -12.02
N PHE A 43 -33.21 10.14 -10.90
CA PHE A 43 -33.19 10.85 -9.63
C PHE A 43 -31.77 11.10 -9.13
N VAL A 44 -30.92 10.09 -9.10
CA VAL A 44 -29.53 10.24 -8.59
C VAL A 44 -28.64 11.11 -9.47
N LYS A 45 -28.97 11.28 -10.78
CA LYS A 45 -28.27 12.22 -11.65
C LYS A 45 -28.51 13.69 -11.28
N SER A 46 -29.67 13.98 -10.71
CA SER A 46 -30.10 15.35 -10.38
C SER A 46 -30.05 15.68 -8.90
N HIS A 47 -29.97 14.67 -8.03
CA HIS A 47 -29.97 14.82 -6.58
C HIS A 47 -28.84 14.03 -5.94
N PRO A 48 -28.09 14.59 -4.99
CA PRO A 48 -27.10 13.85 -4.23
C PRO A 48 -27.80 12.83 -3.32
N VAL A 49 -27.39 11.58 -3.39
CA VAL A 49 -27.92 10.46 -2.59
C VAL A 49 -26.75 9.72 -1.93
N ASP A 50 -26.80 9.57 -0.61
CA ASP A 50 -25.74 8.87 0.15
C ASP A 50 -26.05 7.35 0.27
N VAL A 51 -27.35 6.99 0.31
CA VAL A 51 -27.78 5.59 0.47
C VAL A 51 -28.97 5.32 -0.46
N VAL A 52 -28.92 4.22 -1.18
CA VAL A 52 -30.05 3.68 -1.97
C VAL A 52 -30.50 2.36 -1.37
N LEU A 53 -31.79 2.31 -1.01
CA LEU A 53 -32.47 1.07 -0.63
C LEU A 53 -33.28 0.60 -1.83
N THR A 54 -33.00 -0.60 -2.35
CA THR A 54 -33.67 -1.07 -3.55
C THR A 54 -34.18 -2.51 -3.42
N ASP A 55 -35.36 -2.78 -3.96
CA ASP A 55 -35.79 -4.15 -4.24
C ASP A 55 -34.98 -4.71 -5.43
N ILE A 56 -34.93 -6.04 -5.55
CA ILE A 56 -34.31 -6.69 -6.71
C ILE A 56 -35.27 -6.71 -7.88
N CYS A 57 -36.48 -7.18 -7.66
CA CYS A 57 -37.43 -7.48 -8.74
C CYS A 57 -38.30 -6.26 -9.05
N MET A 58 -37.89 -5.46 -10.01
CA MET A 58 -38.62 -4.26 -10.42
C MET A 58 -38.72 -4.20 -11.97
N PRO A 59 -39.73 -3.53 -12.52
CA PRO A 59 -39.87 -3.35 -13.97
C PRO A 59 -38.80 -2.43 -14.53
N TYR A 60 -38.53 -2.54 -15.84
CA TYR A 60 -37.56 -1.76 -16.64
C TYR A 60 -36.11 -2.02 -16.30
N ILE A 61 -35.64 -1.51 -15.16
CA ILE A 61 -34.30 -1.76 -14.63
C ILE A 61 -34.50 -2.34 -13.23
N ASP A 62 -34.00 -3.56 -13.02
CA ASP A 62 -34.05 -4.25 -11.75
C ASP A 62 -33.03 -3.69 -10.74
N GLY A 63 -33.09 -4.13 -9.49
CA GLY A 63 -32.19 -3.68 -8.44
C GLY A 63 -30.72 -4.02 -8.67
N MET A 64 -30.44 -5.08 -9.43
CA MET A 64 -29.08 -5.46 -9.79
C MET A 64 -28.51 -4.55 -10.87
N GLY A 65 -29.31 -4.21 -11.88
CA GLY A 65 -28.97 -3.22 -12.92
C GLY A 65 -28.75 -1.83 -12.33
N LEU A 66 -29.60 -1.44 -11.37
CA LEU A 66 -29.43 -0.19 -10.62
C LEU A 66 -28.11 -0.21 -9.80
N SER A 67 -27.83 -1.32 -9.09
CA SER A 67 -26.62 -1.49 -8.30
C SER A 67 -25.35 -1.41 -9.15
N LYS A 68 -25.37 -2.03 -10.34
CA LYS A 68 -24.29 -1.92 -11.32
C LYS A 68 -24.05 -0.46 -11.71
N TYR A 69 -25.11 0.26 -12.10
CA TYR A 69 -25.02 1.66 -12.49
C TYR A 69 -24.41 2.51 -11.37
N LEU A 70 -24.92 2.33 -10.12
CA LEU A 70 -24.44 3.08 -8.95
C LEU A 70 -22.97 2.77 -8.64
N SER A 71 -22.56 1.52 -8.73
CA SER A 71 -21.15 1.15 -8.47
C SER A 71 -20.18 1.77 -9.47
N GLU A 72 -20.60 1.95 -10.72
CA GLU A 72 -19.78 2.54 -11.80
C GLU A 72 -19.78 4.08 -11.79
N ASN A 73 -20.92 4.70 -11.49
CA ASN A 73 -21.12 6.15 -11.66
C ASN A 73 -21.24 6.93 -10.35
N CYS A 74 -21.59 6.26 -9.23
CA CYS A 74 -21.79 6.86 -7.92
C CYS A 74 -21.11 6.02 -6.81
N PRO A 75 -19.78 5.82 -6.86
CA PRO A 75 -19.07 4.89 -5.97
C PRO A 75 -19.09 5.27 -4.47
N GLN A 76 -19.57 6.47 -4.17
CA GLN A 76 -19.74 6.96 -2.79
C GLN A 76 -21.10 6.60 -2.19
N THR A 77 -22.07 6.22 -3.03
CA THR A 77 -23.42 5.86 -2.59
C THR A 77 -23.44 4.43 -2.04
N ALA A 78 -23.89 4.27 -0.80
CA ALA A 78 -24.07 2.94 -0.21
C ALA A 78 -25.34 2.29 -0.78
N ILE A 79 -25.26 1.02 -1.14
CA ILE A 79 -26.39 0.28 -1.74
C ILE A 79 -26.84 -0.78 -0.76
N ILE A 80 -28.12 -0.77 -0.44
CA ILE A 80 -28.81 -1.80 0.38
C ILE A 80 -29.86 -2.46 -0.48
N ILE A 81 -29.79 -3.77 -0.63
CA ILE A 81 -30.73 -4.56 -1.42
C ILE A 81 -31.70 -5.32 -0.52
N PHE A 82 -32.98 -5.25 -0.84
CA PHE A 82 -34.01 -6.14 -0.30
C PHE A 82 -34.31 -7.26 -1.31
N SER A 83 -34.44 -8.48 -0.86
CA SER A 83 -34.75 -9.62 -1.72
C SER A 83 -35.76 -10.55 -1.08
N GLY A 84 -36.78 -10.93 -1.81
CA GLY A 84 -37.68 -12.03 -1.47
C GLY A 84 -37.11 -13.42 -1.79
N TYR A 85 -35.97 -13.49 -2.43
CA TYR A 85 -35.36 -14.73 -2.89
C TYR A 85 -33.99 -14.95 -2.27
N SER A 86 -33.76 -16.13 -1.77
CA SER A 86 -32.45 -16.61 -1.30
C SER A 86 -31.57 -17.14 -2.46
N ASP A 87 -31.62 -16.49 -3.63
CA ASP A 87 -30.91 -16.96 -4.79
C ASP A 87 -29.41 -16.60 -4.68
N PHE A 88 -28.58 -17.61 -4.78
CA PHE A 88 -27.13 -17.51 -4.70
C PHE A 88 -26.53 -16.61 -5.80
N GLU A 89 -27.14 -16.59 -6.98
CA GLU A 89 -26.66 -15.76 -8.10
C GLU A 89 -26.81 -14.27 -7.83
N TYR A 90 -27.91 -13.83 -7.19
CA TYR A 90 -28.07 -12.43 -6.77
C TYR A 90 -27.08 -12.02 -5.69
N ALA A 91 -26.81 -12.89 -4.73
CA ALA A 91 -25.81 -12.62 -3.70
C ALA A 91 -24.39 -12.47 -4.29
N LYS A 92 -24.04 -13.30 -5.27
CA LYS A 92 -22.77 -13.21 -5.99
C LYS A 92 -22.63 -11.92 -6.79
N GLN A 93 -23.68 -11.51 -7.50
CA GLN A 93 -23.69 -10.24 -8.23
C GLN A 93 -23.64 -9.03 -7.27
N ALA A 94 -24.31 -9.08 -6.12
CA ALA A 94 -24.27 -8.05 -5.09
C ALA A 94 -22.83 -7.79 -4.60
N ILE A 95 -22.04 -8.86 -4.41
CA ILE A 95 -20.60 -8.74 -4.08
C ILE A 95 -19.84 -8.06 -5.21
N GLN A 96 -20.08 -8.45 -6.46
CA GLN A 96 -19.41 -7.87 -7.64
C GLN A 96 -19.68 -6.37 -7.78
N TYR A 97 -20.92 -5.92 -7.49
CA TYR A 97 -21.31 -4.51 -7.55
C TYR A 97 -21.10 -3.75 -6.24
N LYS A 98 -20.35 -4.34 -5.29
CA LYS A 98 -19.99 -3.70 -4.01
C LYS A 98 -21.19 -3.24 -3.19
N VAL A 99 -22.28 -4.01 -3.24
CA VAL A 99 -23.48 -3.75 -2.42
C VAL A 99 -23.08 -3.78 -0.95
N SER A 100 -23.52 -2.76 -0.21
CA SER A 100 -23.12 -2.57 1.19
C SER A 100 -23.79 -3.55 2.15
N GLU A 101 -25.06 -3.89 1.89
CA GLU A 101 -25.85 -4.87 2.67
C GLU A 101 -26.91 -5.54 1.75
N TYR A 102 -27.15 -6.82 2.00
CA TYR A 102 -28.16 -7.62 1.33
C TYR A 102 -29.10 -8.21 2.37
N ILE A 103 -30.40 -7.92 2.30
CA ILE A 103 -31.40 -8.25 3.32
C ILE A 103 -32.49 -9.09 2.71
N LEU A 104 -32.86 -10.18 3.37
CA LEU A 104 -33.95 -11.05 2.91
C LEU A 104 -35.30 -10.54 3.43
N LYS A 105 -36.30 -10.42 2.55
CA LYS A 105 -37.71 -10.16 2.93
C LYS A 105 -38.31 -11.44 3.56
N PRO A 106 -39.19 -11.35 4.57
CA PRO A 106 -39.72 -10.12 5.17
C PRO A 106 -38.74 -9.46 6.13
N VAL A 107 -38.53 -8.16 6.00
CA VAL A 107 -37.67 -7.36 6.89
C VAL A 107 -38.52 -6.58 7.88
N THR A 108 -38.12 -6.59 9.14
CA THR A 108 -38.78 -5.78 10.18
C THR A 108 -38.17 -4.37 10.23
N ALA A 109 -38.94 -3.40 10.73
CA ALA A 109 -38.44 -2.04 10.93
C ALA A 109 -37.19 -2.02 11.85
N LYS A 110 -37.12 -2.92 12.82
CA LYS A 110 -35.98 -3.05 13.73
C LYS A 110 -34.72 -3.51 12.98
N GLU A 111 -34.81 -4.57 12.19
CA GLU A 111 -33.69 -5.08 11.40
C GLU A 111 -33.18 -4.04 10.41
N LEU A 112 -34.08 -3.32 9.72
CA LEU A 112 -33.69 -2.26 8.81
C LEU A 112 -32.99 -1.11 9.56
N SER A 113 -33.48 -0.73 10.73
CA SER A 113 -32.85 0.30 11.56
C SER A 113 -31.44 -0.12 12.00
N GLU A 114 -31.22 -1.39 12.37
CA GLU A 114 -29.90 -1.92 12.74
C GLU A 114 -28.94 -1.88 11.54
N VAL A 115 -29.40 -2.21 10.34
CA VAL A 115 -28.60 -2.09 9.10
C VAL A 115 -28.23 -0.63 8.83
N LEU A 116 -29.20 0.28 8.91
CA LEU A 116 -28.95 1.71 8.69
C LEU A 116 -27.95 2.28 9.69
N ILE A 117 -28.00 1.86 10.97
CA ILE A 117 -26.99 2.25 11.96
C ILE A 117 -25.58 1.80 11.53
N ARG A 118 -25.41 0.54 11.12
CA ARG A 118 -24.10 0.03 10.64
C ARG A 118 -23.60 0.79 9.40
N ILE A 119 -24.49 1.07 8.46
CA ILE A 119 -24.14 1.86 7.26
C ILE A 119 -23.72 3.28 7.64
N ARG A 120 -24.42 3.92 8.58
CA ARG A 120 -24.05 5.25 9.07
C ARG A 120 -22.66 5.27 9.68
N GLU A 121 -22.33 4.29 10.51
CA GLU A 121 -21.00 4.17 11.12
C GLU A 121 -19.90 4.06 10.07
N LYS A 122 -20.13 3.25 9.01
CA LYS A 122 -19.20 3.15 7.87
C LYS A 122 -19.05 4.48 7.14
N LEU A 123 -20.16 5.17 6.86
CA LEU A 123 -20.16 6.47 6.18
C LEU A 123 -19.51 7.57 7.03
N ASP A 124 -19.77 7.59 8.34
CA ASP A 124 -19.16 8.54 9.28
C ASP A 124 -17.64 8.35 9.38
N SER A 125 -17.18 7.10 9.41
CA SER A 125 -15.75 6.79 9.41
C SER A 125 -15.09 7.26 8.14
N LYS A 126 -15.68 6.99 6.98
CA LYS A 126 -15.19 7.42 5.67
C LYS A 126 -15.13 8.95 5.56
N ARG A 127 -16.19 9.66 5.97
CA ARG A 127 -16.21 11.14 5.98
C ARG A 127 -15.18 11.75 6.93
N LYS A 128 -14.90 11.10 8.08
CA LYS A 128 -13.84 11.56 8.99
C LYS A 128 -12.48 11.43 8.35
N GLU A 129 -12.24 10.34 7.65
CA GLU A 129 -10.99 10.08 6.93
C GLU A 129 -10.78 11.07 5.79
N GLU A 130 -11.81 11.30 4.96
CA GLU A 130 -11.79 12.30 3.89
C GLU A 130 -11.52 13.73 4.41
N LYS A 131 -12.18 14.14 5.50
CA LYS A 131 -11.94 15.44 6.14
C LYS A 131 -10.51 15.57 6.68
N LYS A 132 -9.96 14.49 7.25
CA LYS A 132 -8.59 14.47 7.75
C LYS A 132 -7.60 14.66 6.60
N ILE A 133 -7.81 13.96 5.48
CA ILE A 133 -7.00 14.10 4.27
C ILE A 133 -7.08 15.53 3.70
N ASP A 134 -8.29 16.11 3.64
CA ASP A 134 -8.49 17.48 3.12
C ASP A 134 -7.80 18.54 4.00
N GLN A 135 -7.86 18.38 5.33
CA GLN A 135 -7.12 19.24 6.26
C GLN A 135 -5.61 19.12 6.08
N LEU A 136 -5.10 17.89 5.98
CA LEU A 136 -3.68 17.61 5.74
C LEU A 136 -3.23 18.19 4.39
N THR A 137 -4.06 18.08 3.36
CA THR A 137 -3.77 18.65 2.04
C THR A 137 -3.63 20.17 2.09
N LYS A 138 -4.50 20.87 2.84
CA LYS A 138 -4.39 22.32 3.04
C LYS A 138 -3.10 22.73 3.75
N VAL A 139 -2.74 22.01 4.81
CA VAL A 139 -1.48 22.23 5.55
C VAL A 139 -0.29 21.94 4.63
N TYR A 140 -0.31 20.84 3.87
CA TYR A 140 0.72 20.49 2.89
C TYR A 140 0.94 21.58 1.84
N HIS A 141 -0.13 22.13 1.25
CA HIS A 141 -0.02 23.23 0.29
C HIS A 141 0.54 24.52 0.90
N SER A 142 0.25 24.78 2.16
CA SER A 142 0.86 25.89 2.91
C SER A 142 2.36 25.66 3.14
N TYR A 143 2.75 24.45 3.47
CA TYR A 143 4.12 24.06 3.76
C TYR A 143 5.01 24.04 2.51
N THR A 144 4.51 23.57 1.35
CA THR A 144 5.30 23.48 0.11
C THR A 144 5.71 24.82 -0.50
N LYS A 145 5.18 25.94 0.00
CA LYS A 145 5.60 27.29 -0.42
C LYS A 145 6.77 27.86 0.37
N ASN A 146 7.28 27.17 1.40
CA ASN A 146 8.16 27.73 2.42
C ASN A 146 9.55 27.07 2.48
N GLU A 147 10.38 27.58 3.37
CA GLU A 147 11.76 27.26 3.72
C GLU A 147 12.05 25.74 3.83
N ALA A 148 11.09 24.96 4.34
CA ALA A 148 11.23 23.53 4.53
C ALA A 148 11.57 22.73 3.25
N VAL A 149 11.07 23.18 2.08
CA VAL A 149 11.42 22.55 0.79
C VAL A 149 12.87 22.84 0.43
N ILE A 150 13.33 24.06 0.74
CA ILE A 150 14.71 24.47 0.49
C ILE A 150 15.63 23.66 1.40
N ILE A 151 15.32 23.61 2.71
CA ILE A 151 16.06 22.83 3.69
C ILE A 151 16.13 21.35 3.28
N SER A 152 15.02 20.74 2.91
CA SER A 152 14.97 19.34 2.45
C SER A 152 15.87 19.09 1.24
N ARG A 153 15.94 20.04 0.29
CA ARG A 153 16.84 19.95 -0.87
C ARG A 153 18.31 20.05 -0.47
N ILE A 154 18.66 20.93 0.45
CA ILE A 154 20.03 21.08 0.94
C ILE A 154 20.45 19.80 1.67
N LEU A 155 19.62 19.30 2.59
CA LEU A 155 19.88 18.07 3.34
C LEU A 155 19.97 16.84 2.42
N SER A 156 19.09 16.73 1.41
CA SER A 156 19.14 15.65 0.43
C SER A 156 20.44 15.68 -0.37
N ARG A 157 20.95 16.86 -0.75
CA ARG A 157 22.23 16.99 -1.44
C ARG A 157 23.40 16.65 -0.53
N LEU A 158 23.33 17.05 0.74
CA LEU A 158 24.34 16.74 1.75
C LEU A 158 24.45 15.23 1.97
N VAL A 159 23.36 14.54 2.26
CA VAL A 159 23.39 13.08 2.54
C VAL A 159 23.71 12.24 1.30
N LYS A 160 23.40 12.73 0.09
CA LYS A 160 23.75 12.06 -1.19
C LYS A 160 25.18 12.40 -1.66
N GLY A 161 25.89 13.29 -0.98
CA GLY A 161 27.25 13.71 -1.36
C GLY A 161 27.31 14.43 -2.73
N THR A 162 26.19 15.01 -3.19
CA THR A 162 26.13 15.69 -4.50
C THR A 162 26.52 17.16 -4.45
N GLN A 163 26.78 17.68 -3.26
CA GLN A 163 27.26 19.04 -3.02
C GLN A 163 28.36 19.01 -1.95
N GLU A 164 29.29 19.95 -2.02
CA GLU A 164 30.34 20.12 -1.01
C GLU A 164 29.74 20.37 0.37
N VAL A 165 30.19 19.62 1.39
CA VAL A 165 29.67 19.67 2.76
C VAL A 165 29.67 21.09 3.31
N LYS A 166 30.80 21.80 3.18
CA LYS A 166 30.94 23.18 3.67
C LYS A 166 29.86 24.11 3.14
N ARG A 167 29.59 24.03 1.83
CA ARG A 167 28.55 24.82 1.17
C ARG A 167 27.14 24.49 1.70
N SER A 168 26.85 23.21 1.88
CA SER A 168 25.56 22.77 2.44
C SER A 168 25.38 23.26 3.88
N LEU A 169 26.43 23.25 4.70
CA LEU A 169 26.39 23.76 6.07
C LEU A 169 26.20 25.28 6.11
N ASP A 170 26.86 26.03 5.21
CA ASP A 170 26.69 27.47 5.14
C ASP A 170 25.29 27.87 4.68
N GLU A 171 24.71 27.14 3.71
CA GLU A 171 23.31 27.30 3.30
C GLU A 171 22.32 26.96 4.44
N LEU A 172 22.58 25.94 5.27
CA LEU A 172 21.71 25.54 6.40
C LEU A 172 21.77 26.56 7.56
N LYS A 173 22.88 27.22 7.77
CA LYS A 173 23.00 28.29 8.77
C LYS A 173 22.08 29.49 8.52
N GLU A 174 21.72 29.75 7.25
CA GLU A 174 20.75 30.80 6.91
C GLU A 174 19.36 30.50 7.48
N PHE A 175 19.09 29.22 7.83
CA PHE A 175 17.85 28.73 8.44
C PHE A 175 18.00 28.33 9.91
N ASP A 176 19.04 28.81 10.59
CA ASP A 176 19.36 28.50 11.99
C ASP A 176 19.54 26.99 12.26
N ILE A 177 19.99 26.22 11.26
CA ILE A 177 20.26 24.79 11.39
C ILE A 177 21.75 24.56 11.51
N GLU A 178 22.16 24.02 12.65
CA GLU A 178 23.53 23.60 12.92
C GLU A 178 23.60 22.08 13.08
N ILE A 179 24.49 21.45 12.33
CA ILE A 179 24.73 19.99 12.40
C ILE A 179 26.13 19.81 13.03
N SER A 180 26.17 19.29 14.26
CA SER A 180 27.42 19.05 14.96
C SER A 180 27.36 17.79 15.82
N GLY A 181 28.25 16.85 15.56
CA GLY A 181 28.36 15.60 16.30
C GLY A 181 29.72 14.94 16.06
N SER A 182 30.02 13.92 16.82
CA SER A 182 31.19 13.05 16.63
C SER A 182 30.85 11.75 15.90
N SER A 183 29.57 11.43 15.76
CA SER A 183 29.09 10.29 14.97
C SER A 183 27.75 10.62 14.35
N TYR A 184 27.54 10.15 13.13
CA TYR A 184 26.36 10.43 12.30
C TYR A 184 25.78 9.14 11.76
N ARG A 185 24.47 9.16 11.52
CA ARG A 185 23.78 8.03 10.89
C ARG A 185 22.58 8.52 10.09
N THR A 186 22.36 7.93 8.92
CA THR A 186 21.16 8.19 8.11
C THR A 186 20.19 7.04 8.23
N VAL A 187 18.90 7.36 8.39
CA VAL A 187 17.80 6.38 8.30
C VAL A 187 16.91 6.79 7.14
N VAL A 188 16.55 5.86 6.29
CA VAL A 188 15.61 6.07 5.18
C VAL A 188 14.33 5.32 5.49
N ILE A 189 13.20 6.04 5.46
CA ILE A 189 11.86 5.53 5.73
C ILE A 189 11.08 5.53 4.43
N ASP A 190 10.43 4.41 4.15
CA ASP A 190 9.55 4.25 2.99
C ASP A 190 8.18 3.73 3.40
N ILE A 191 7.13 4.25 2.78
CA ILE A 191 5.75 3.86 3.07
C ILE A 191 5.42 2.62 2.25
N ASP A 192 5.12 1.51 2.93
CA ASP A 192 5.04 0.20 2.32
C ASP A 192 4.00 0.08 1.20
N VAL A 193 2.85 0.74 1.32
CA VAL A 193 1.77 0.70 0.33
C VAL A 193 2.15 1.33 -1.01
N TYR A 194 3.08 2.30 -1.01
CA TYR A 194 3.54 2.97 -2.24
C TYR A 194 4.85 2.38 -2.78
N SER A 195 5.46 1.49 -2.06
CA SER A 195 6.73 0.89 -2.43
C SER A 195 6.61 -0.06 -3.61
N GLY A 196 7.59 0.01 -4.51
CA GLY A 196 7.65 -0.87 -5.69
C GLY A 196 6.60 -0.57 -6.76
N LEU A 197 5.91 0.55 -6.69
CA LEU A 197 5.05 1.03 -7.76
C LEU A 197 5.91 1.70 -8.84
N TYR A 198 6.08 1.06 -10.00
CA TYR A 198 6.83 1.61 -11.14
C TYR A 198 6.03 2.65 -11.90
N GLU A 199 4.72 2.46 -12.01
CA GLU A 199 3.79 3.40 -12.60
C GLU A 199 2.80 3.88 -11.54
N ILE A 200 3.04 5.07 -10.99
CA ILE A 200 2.12 5.73 -10.09
C ILE A 200 1.34 6.75 -10.92
N ASN A 201 0.01 6.63 -10.93
CA ASN A 201 -0.83 7.64 -11.55
C ASN A 201 -0.71 8.99 -10.81
N PRO A 202 -1.10 10.14 -11.43
CA PRO A 202 -0.93 11.44 -10.81
C PRO A 202 -1.64 11.60 -9.46
N GLU A 203 -2.75 10.89 -9.23
CA GLU A 203 -3.50 10.92 -7.97
C GLU A 203 -2.74 10.17 -6.87
N GLN A 204 -2.26 8.96 -7.15
CA GLN A 204 -1.43 8.19 -6.23
C GLN A 204 -0.13 8.91 -5.88
N LYS A 205 0.45 9.64 -6.85
CA LYS A 205 1.66 10.45 -6.61
C LYS A 205 1.39 11.60 -5.64
N LYS A 206 0.24 12.25 -5.74
CA LYS A 206 -0.18 13.30 -4.79
C LYS A 206 -0.44 12.71 -3.41
N GLU A 207 -1.12 11.57 -3.35
CA GLU A 207 -1.41 10.88 -2.10
C GLU A 207 -0.13 10.41 -1.40
N SER A 208 0.79 9.79 -2.13
CA SER A 208 2.11 9.39 -1.63
C SER A 208 2.90 10.57 -1.06
N ALA A 209 2.90 11.71 -1.76
CA ALA A 209 3.59 12.92 -1.29
C ALA A 209 2.96 13.50 -0.02
N LEU A 210 1.62 13.43 0.11
CA LEU A 210 0.90 13.85 1.30
C LEU A 210 1.21 12.93 2.49
N MET A 211 1.22 11.62 2.26
CA MET A 211 1.54 10.65 3.32
C MET A 211 2.99 10.78 3.77
N ALA A 212 3.92 10.97 2.84
CA ALA A 212 5.32 11.25 3.18
C ALA A 212 5.49 12.53 4.02
N PHE A 213 4.69 13.57 3.74
CA PHE A 213 4.66 14.78 4.57
C PHE A 213 4.19 14.50 6.00
N VAL A 214 3.16 13.67 6.17
CA VAL A 214 2.69 13.28 7.52
C VAL A 214 3.75 12.49 8.27
N VAL A 215 4.41 11.53 7.61
CA VAL A 215 5.50 10.75 8.20
C VAL A 215 6.68 11.66 8.58
N GLU A 216 7.04 12.62 7.72
CA GLU A 216 8.08 13.63 8.01
C GLU A 216 7.76 14.45 9.26
N ASN A 217 6.51 14.95 9.39
CA ASN A 217 6.11 15.73 10.55
C ASN A 217 6.16 14.93 11.86
N ILE A 218 5.61 13.71 11.86
CA ILE A 218 5.68 12.82 13.03
C ILE A 218 7.13 12.52 13.38
N SER A 219 7.96 12.26 12.37
CA SER A 219 9.39 12.00 12.59
C SER A 219 10.11 13.22 13.17
N SER A 220 9.82 14.41 12.66
CA SER A 220 10.41 15.68 13.13
C SER A 220 10.05 15.97 14.59
N GLU A 221 8.79 15.74 14.99
CA GLU A 221 8.33 15.90 16.37
C GLU A 221 9.09 14.96 17.31
N ILE A 222 9.14 13.67 16.98
CA ILE A 222 9.84 12.68 17.80
C ILE A 222 11.34 12.97 17.89
N ILE A 223 12.01 13.26 16.76
CA ILE A 223 13.45 13.57 16.75
C ILE A 223 13.75 14.81 17.58
N SER A 224 12.86 15.81 17.58
CA SER A 224 13.00 17.01 18.39
C SER A 224 12.95 16.72 19.89
N GLU A 225 12.10 15.79 20.33
CA GLU A 225 12.03 15.36 21.73
C GLU A 225 13.34 14.70 22.20
N TYR A 226 13.98 13.92 21.32
CA TYR A 226 15.29 13.30 21.60
C TYR A 226 16.48 14.24 21.37
N ASN A 227 16.26 15.39 20.71
CA ASN A 227 17.32 16.31 20.28
C ASN A 227 18.43 15.59 19.49
N ALA A 228 18.05 14.66 18.62
CA ALA A 228 18.95 13.67 18.01
C ALA A 228 19.26 13.92 16.53
N GLY A 229 18.61 14.91 15.88
CA GLY A 229 18.80 15.10 14.44
C GLY A 229 17.73 15.93 13.76
N ILE A 230 17.55 15.65 12.46
CA ILE A 230 16.57 16.32 11.60
C ILE A 230 15.92 15.32 10.63
N ALA A 231 14.61 15.46 10.42
CA ALA A 231 13.88 14.72 9.39
C ALA A 231 13.64 15.62 8.17
N PHE A 232 13.70 15.03 6.97
CA PHE A 232 13.46 15.73 5.71
C PHE A 232 13.01 14.72 4.63
N ARG A 233 12.53 15.21 3.48
CA ARG A 233 12.20 14.36 2.34
C ARG A 233 13.25 14.42 1.24
N ASP A 234 13.54 13.27 0.66
CA ASP A 234 14.39 13.22 -0.54
C ASP A 234 13.58 13.49 -1.83
N ALA A 235 14.26 13.45 -2.97
CA ALA A 235 13.65 13.70 -4.28
C ALA A 235 12.61 12.63 -4.67
N ASP A 236 12.69 11.44 -4.06
CA ASP A 236 11.79 10.32 -4.31
C ASP A 236 10.61 10.28 -3.31
N ASN A 237 10.41 11.37 -2.55
CA ASN A 237 9.44 11.50 -1.45
C ASN A 237 9.61 10.49 -0.31
N ARG A 238 10.78 9.88 -0.16
CA ARG A 238 11.10 9.08 1.03
C ARG A 238 11.48 10.02 2.17
N VAL A 239 11.10 9.66 3.37
CA VAL A 239 11.49 10.41 4.57
C VAL A 239 12.87 9.94 5.02
N CYS A 240 13.77 10.88 5.18
CA CYS A 240 15.13 10.64 5.63
C CYS A 240 15.36 11.29 6.99
N LEU A 241 16.03 10.58 7.87
CA LEU A 241 16.50 11.10 9.14
C LEU A 241 18.01 11.24 9.06
N LEU A 242 18.53 12.42 9.32
CA LEU A 242 19.95 12.63 9.59
C LEU A 242 20.09 12.77 11.10
N LEU A 243 20.68 11.79 11.72
CA LEU A 243 20.87 11.69 13.17
C LEU A 243 22.35 11.88 13.52
N TRP A 244 22.64 12.54 14.65
CA TRP A 244 24.00 12.75 15.13
C TRP A 244 24.06 12.77 16.65
N THR A 245 25.25 12.46 17.18
CA THR A 245 25.50 12.47 18.61
C THR A 245 26.97 12.78 18.94
N ASN A 246 27.18 13.21 20.17
CA ASN A 246 28.52 13.28 20.81
C ASN A 246 28.74 12.11 21.80
N ARG A 247 27.78 11.13 21.87
CA ARG A 247 27.84 9.95 22.75
C ARG A 247 27.65 8.66 21.96
N PRO A 248 28.62 8.22 21.15
CA PRO A 248 28.47 7.09 20.22
C PRO A 248 28.04 5.77 20.90
N GLN A 249 28.42 5.54 22.15
CA GLN A 249 28.13 4.28 22.86
C GLN A 249 26.64 4.06 23.13
N GLU A 250 25.87 5.12 23.33
CA GLU A 250 24.43 5.08 23.61
C GLU A 250 23.59 5.22 22.32
N PHE A 251 24.20 5.76 21.28
CA PHE A 251 23.54 6.20 20.06
C PHE A 251 22.75 5.10 19.35
N ARG A 252 23.28 3.87 19.34
CA ARG A 252 22.58 2.74 18.71
C ARG A 252 21.23 2.46 19.36
N LYS A 253 21.17 2.43 20.69
CA LYS A 253 19.92 2.18 21.43
C LYS A 253 18.91 3.31 21.19
N GLU A 254 19.39 4.54 21.25
CA GLU A 254 18.59 5.75 21.05
C GLU A 254 17.96 5.77 19.65
N ILE A 255 18.73 5.47 18.59
CA ILE A 255 18.19 5.40 17.22
C ILE A 255 17.10 4.34 17.08
N VAL A 256 17.30 3.15 17.67
CA VAL A 256 16.31 2.08 17.61
C VAL A 256 15.02 2.48 18.34
N GLU A 257 15.11 3.19 19.46
CA GLU A 257 13.95 3.72 20.20
C GLU A 257 13.22 4.78 19.36
N ILE A 258 13.93 5.77 18.81
CA ILE A 258 13.38 6.78 17.90
C ILE A 258 12.62 6.11 16.74
N CYS A 259 13.24 5.14 16.07
CA CYS A 259 12.62 4.46 14.93
C CYS A 259 11.36 3.67 15.34
N LYS A 260 11.36 3.01 16.51
CA LYS A 260 10.16 2.33 17.05
C LYS A 260 9.04 3.31 17.37
N ASP A 261 9.37 4.44 17.96
CA ASP A 261 8.39 5.46 18.30
C ASP A 261 7.78 6.08 17.04
N ILE A 262 8.60 6.36 16.02
CA ILE A 262 8.11 6.83 14.72
C ILE A 262 7.16 5.79 14.11
N GLN A 263 7.56 4.52 14.05
CA GLN A 263 6.74 3.45 13.47
C GLN A 263 5.39 3.31 14.19
N LYS A 264 5.40 3.31 15.52
CA LYS A 264 4.23 3.22 16.36
C LYS A 264 3.29 4.42 16.17
N ASN A 265 3.83 5.64 16.16
CA ASN A 265 3.03 6.86 16.01
C ASN A 265 2.45 7.01 14.61
N VAL A 266 3.21 6.69 13.56
CA VAL A 266 2.72 6.67 12.17
C VAL A 266 1.57 5.67 12.03
N TYR A 267 1.73 4.46 12.55
CA TYR A 267 0.67 3.46 12.51
C TYR A 267 -0.58 3.89 13.29
N SER A 268 -0.40 4.43 14.50
CA SER A 268 -1.52 4.88 15.33
C SER A 268 -2.28 6.06 14.72
N ALA A 269 -1.57 6.98 14.07
CA ALA A 269 -2.16 8.19 13.50
C ALA A 269 -2.86 7.94 12.15
N MET A 270 -2.29 7.08 11.30
CA MET A 270 -2.68 6.93 9.89
C MET A 270 -2.95 5.49 9.45
N GLN A 271 -2.74 4.49 10.31
CA GLN A 271 -2.79 3.05 9.97
C GLN A 271 -1.84 2.69 8.81
N LEU A 272 -0.76 3.47 8.65
CA LEU A 272 0.25 3.23 7.62
C LEU A 272 1.36 2.34 8.15
N SER A 273 1.72 1.32 7.37
CA SER A 273 2.94 0.54 7.57
C SER A 273 4.10 1.24 6.91
N ILE A 274 5.22 1.36 7.62
CA ILE A 274 6.47 1.92 7.14
C ILE A 274 7.62 0.96 7.40
N SER A 275 8.51 0.83 6.42
CA SER A 275 9.79 0.13 6.57
C SER A 275 10.93 1.13 6.66
N MET A 276 11.96 0.79 7.42
CA MET A 276 13.10 1.65 7.67
C MET A 276 14.41 0.93 7.36
N GLY A 277 15.29 1.61 6.62
CA GLY A 277 16.68 1.19 6.47
C GLY A 277 17.59 2.08 7.29
N MET A 278 18.35 1.52 8.21
CA MET A 278 19.34 2.22 9.00
C MET A 278 20.73 2.00 8.41
N GLY A 279 21.39 3.09 7.98
CA GLY A 279 22.71 3.07 7.35
C GLY A 279 23.83 2.75 8.32
N CYS A 280 25.06 2.65 7.82
CA CYS A 280 26.24 2.51 8.66
C CYS A 280 26.53 3.79 9.44
N TYR A 281 27.22 3.66 10.58
CA TYR A 281 27.77 4.80 11.31
C TYR A 281 28.91 5.42 10.53
N VAL A 282 28.99 6.74 10.57
CA VAL A 282 30.11 7.52 10.02
C VAL A 282 30.53 8.61 11.00
N ASP A 283 31.81 8.94 11.00
CA ASP A 283 32.39 9.87 11.97
C ASP A 283 32.56 11.27 11.38
N SER A 284 32.23 11.46 10.10
CA SER A 284 32.31 12.76 9.43
C SER A 284 31.14 12.98 8.47
N LEU A 285 30.82 14.26 8.21
CA LEU A 285 29.77 14.66 7.28
C LEU A 285 30.13 14.35 5.82
N GLU A 286 31.40 14.25 5.47
CA GLU A 286 31.89 13.88 4.16
C GLU A 286 31.57 12.44 3.80
N GLU A 287 31.35 11.59 4.80
CA GLU A 287 31.02 10.19 4.63
C GLU A 287 29.52 9.89 4.70
N LEU A 288 28.66 10.91 4.83
CA LEU A 288 27.20 10.74 4.93
C LEU A 288 26.61 9.97 3.75
N SER A 289 27.18 10.10 2.54
CA SER A 289 26.72 9.33 1.37
C SER A 289 26.82 7.83 1.58
N LYS A 290 27.85 7.33 2.26
CA LYS A 290 28.00 5.90 2.61
C LYS A 290 26.86 5.46 3.55
N SER A 291 26.50 6.29 4.54
CA SER A 291 25.40 6.01 5.44
C SER A 291 24.06 6.01 4.73
N TYR A 292 23.82 6.98 3.84
CA TYR A 292 22.59 7.06 3.05
C TYR A 292 22.45 5.89 2.04
N GLU A 293 23.51 5.55 1.34
CA GLU A 293 23.53 4.44 0.38
C GLU A 293 23.25 3.12 1.09
N SER A 294 23.94 2.83 2.21
CA SER A 294 23.70 1.64 2.99
C SER A 294 22.29 1.60 3.60
N ALA A 295 21.73 2.73 4.05
CA ALA A 295 20.34 2.82 4.49
C ALA A 295 19.34 2.48 3.36
N SER A 296 19.59 3.02 2.17
CA SER A 296 18.76 2.74 0.99
C SER A 296 18.89 1.29 0.53
N GLU A 297 20.07 0.69 0.66
CA GLU A 297 20.28 -0.74 0.38
C GLU A 297 19.55 -1.63 1.36
N MET A 298 19.55 -1.29 2.65
CA MET A 298 18.82 -2.03 3.68
C MET A 298 17.32 -2.13 3.37
N LEU A 299 16.70 -1.09 2.82
CA LEU A 299 15.29 -1.14 2.42
C LEU A 299 15.01 -2.16 1.32
N GLN A 300 15.99 -2.58 0.52
CA GLN A 300 15.79 -3.59 -0.52
C GLN A 300 15.51 -4.98 0.07
N TYR A 301 15.89 -5.25 1.33
CA TYR A 301 15.58 -6.50 2.02
C TYR A 301 14.10 -6.66 2.32
N ARG A 302 13.31 -5.58 2.30
CA ARG A 302 11.86 -5.65 2.37
C ARG A 302 11.26 -6.56 1.30
N TYR A 303 11.87 -6.63 0.13
CA TYR A 303 11.42 -7.48 -0.96
C TYR A 303 11.34 -8.97 -0.56
N THR A 304 12.28 -9.44 0.27
CA THR A 304 12.38 -10.83 0.73
C THR A 304 11.85 -11.05 2.14
N LYS A 305 11.97 -10.06 3.01
CA LYS A 305 11.64 -10.17 4.44
C LYS A 305 10.24 -9.66 4.78
N GLY A 306 9.60 -8.91 3.89
CA GLY A 306 8.29 -8.30 4.12
C GLY A 306 8.34 -6.85 4.58
N SER A 307 7.16 -6.27 4.76
CA SER A 307 6.92 -4.87 5.13
C SER A 307 6.87 -4.65 6.64
N GLY A 308 6.96 -3.38 7.08
CA GLY A 308 6.86 -3.01 8.48
C GLY A 308 8.09 -3.34 9.31
N ILE A 309 9.26 -3.46 8.69
CA ILE A 309 10.49 -3.93 9.33
C ILE A 309 11.55 -2.82 9.33
N MET A 310 12.35 -2.81 10.39
CA MET A 310 13.56 -1.99 10.50
C MET A 310 14.77 -2.88 10.17
N PHE A 311 15.56 -2.48 9.17
CA PHE A 311 16.76 -3.16 8.72
C PHE A 311 17.98 -2.36 9.15
N ASP A 312 18.85 -2.94 9.97
CA ASP A 312 20.08 -2.32 10.46
C ASP A 312 21.30 -2.81 9.70
N CYS A 313 22.00 -1.92 9.00
CA CYS A 313 23.21 -2.23 8.24
C CYS A 313 24.28 -2.95 9.11
N GLU A 314 24.41 -2.58 10.37
CA GLU A 314 25.41 -3.20 11.26
C GLU A 314 25.01 -4.62 11.69
N GLU A 315 23.72 -4.90 11.83
CA GLU A 315 23.22 -6.24 12.13
C GLU A 315 23.26 -7.15 10.91
N GLU A 316 22.88 -6.61 9.75
CA GLU A 316 22.80 -7.39 8.52
C GLU A 316 24.19 -7.78 7.99
N LYS A 317 25.18 -6.86 8.06
CA LYS A 317 26.57 -7.18 7.70
C LYS A 317 27.18 -8.30 8.55
N GLN A 318 26.76 -8.43 9.82
CA GLN A 318 27.21 -9.52 10.68
C GLN A 318 26.60 -10.87 10.31
N LYS A 319 25.47 -10.86 9.61
CA LYS A 319 24.71 -12.05 9.20
C LYS A 319 25.03 -12.46 7.75
N GLU A 320 25.65 -11.59 6.95
CA GLU A 320 26.18 -11.97 5.64
C GLU A 320 27.25 -13.05 5.85
N ASN A 321 26.81 -14.30 5.70
CA ASN A 321 27.70 -15.43 5.72
C ASN A 321 28.54 -15.36 4.43
N PRO A 322 29.89 -15.28 4.48
CA PRO A 322 30.73 -15.21 3.26
C PRO A 322 30.70 -16.50 2.42
N MET A 323 30.07 -17.56 2.89
CA MET A 323 29.67 -18.68 2.04
C MET A 323 28.47 -18.22 1.21
N GLU A 324 28.73 -17.71 0.00
CA GLU A 324 27.77 -17.78 -1.11
C GLU A 324 27.39 -19.26 -1.25
N LEU A 325 26.33 -19.68 -0.56
CA LEU A 325 25.65 -20.92 -0.88
C LEU A 325 25.12 -20.73 -2.30
N GLU A 326 25.87 -21.21 -3.28
CA GLU A 326 25.40 -21.26 -4.66
C GLU A 326 24.07 -22.00 -4.66
N MET A 327 23.04 -21.33 -5.13
CA MET A 327 21.73 -21.96 -5.31
C MET A 327 21.88 -23.13 -6.28
N ASP A 328 21.48 -24.32 -5.85
CA ASP A 328 21.48 -25.50 -6.70
C ASP A 328 20.19 -25.52 -7.55
N TYR A 329 20.34 -25.29 -8.82
CA TYR A 329 19.24 -25.28 -9.80
C TYR A 329 18.99 -26.65 -10.44
N ARG A 330 19.75 -27.69 -10.07
CA ARG A 330 19.67 -29.02 -10.71
C ARG A 330 18.29 -29.62 -10.56
N ASP A 331 17.68 -29.50 -9.39
CA ASP A 331 16.36 -30.06 -9.12
C ASP A 331 15.27 -29.45 -10.03
N ILE A 332 15.35 -28.15 -10.33
CA ILE A 332 14.45 -27.47 -11.25
C ILE A 332 14.59 -28.02 -12.67
N ALA A 333 15.85 -28.16 -13.14
CA ALA A 333 16.12 -28.70 -14.48
C ALA A 333 15.68 -30.17 -14.59
N ILE A 334 15.92 -30.98 -13.56
CA ILE A 334 15.49 -32.40 -13.49
C ILE A 334 13.96 -32.50 -13.50
N ALA A 335 13.29 -31.69 -12.69
CA ALA A 335 11.83 -31.68 -12.60
C ALA A 335 11.19 -31.35 -13.96
N ILE A 336 11.72 -30.37 -14.70
CA ILE A 336 11.20 -29.97 -16.00
C ILE A 336 11.44 -31.08 -17.03
N ARG A 337 12.67 -31.65 -17.12
CA ARG A 337 12.99 -32.76 -18.04
C ARG A 337 12.18 -34.02 -17.77
N GLY A 338 11.86 -34.26 -16.48
CA GLY A 338 11.07 -35.43 -16.06
C GLY A 338 9.55 -35.24 -16.16
N GLY A 339 9.06 -34.03 -16.44
CA GLY A 339 7.64 -33.70 -16.39
C GLY A 339 7.04 -33.81 -14.99
N ASP A 340 7.87 -33.78 -13.92
CA ASP A 340 7.47 -34.01 -12.55
C ASP A 340 7.10 -32.72 -11.81
N ARG A 341 5.79 -32.52 -11.63
CA ARG A 341 5.26 -31.33 -10.97
C ARG A 341 5.55 -31.27 -9.48
N GLU A 342 5.54 -32.41 -8.78
CA GLU A 342 5.79 -32.43 -7.33
C GLU A 342 7.24 -32.02 -7.04
N VAL A 343 8.19 -32.57 -7.79
CA VAL A 343 9.61 -32.18 -7.67
C VAL A 343 9.83 -30.70 -8.02
N LEU A 344 9.11 -30.16 -9.00
CA LEU A 344 9.19 -28.73 -9.31
C LEU A 344 8.64 -27.88 -8.18
N ASP A 345 7.49 -28.23 -7.63
CA ASP A 345 6.84 -27.50 -6.53
C ASP A 345 7.75 -27.48 -5.28
N ASP A 346 8.39 -28.59 -4.96
CA ASP A 346 9.34 -28.70 -3.85
C ASP A 346 10.61 -27.87 -4.09
N ALA A 347 11.18 -27.93 -5.30
CA ALA A 347 12.36 -27.14 -5.66
C ALA A 347 12.09 -25.63 -5.60
N MET A 348 10.92 -25.19 -6.08
CA MET A 348 10.51 -23.78 -6.02
C MET A 348 10.26 -23.32 -4.58
N GLU A 349 9.68 -24.16 -3.71
CA GLU A 349 9.46 -23.80 -2.31
C GLU A 349 10.78 -23.77 -1.53
N HIS A 350 11.70 -24.69 -1.83
CA HIS A 350 13.05 -24.67 -1.28
C HIS A 350 13.77 -23.37 -1.68
N MET A 351 13.70 -22.97 -2.93
CA MET A 351 14.25 -21.70 -3.41
C MET A 351 13.61 -20.50 -2.71
N ARG A 352 12.28 -20.49 -2.54
CA ARG A 352 11.55 -19.45 -1.80
C ARG A 352 12.06 -19.33 -0.37
N SER A 353 12.17 -20.46 0.33
CA SER A 353 12.68 -20.51 1.70
C SER A 353 14.11 -19.98 1.78
N TRP A 354 14.96 -20.41 0.86
CA TRP A 354 16.36 -19.97 0.79
C TRP A 354 16.48 -18.46 0.51
N LEU A 355 15.69 -17.89 -0.42
CA LEU A 355 15.64 -16.44 -0.69
C LEU A 355 15.11 -15.65 0.51
N LYS A 356 14.15 -16.21 1.29
CA LYS A 356 13.60 -15.58 2.48
C LYS A 356 14.52 -15.66 3.70
N THR A 357 15.23 -16.76 3.88
CA THR A 357 16.11 -16.97 5.03
C THR A 357 17.49 -16.38 4.81
N GLY A 358 18.02 -16.45 3.60
CA GLY A 358 19.26 -15.80 3.18
C GLY A 358 19.10 -14.26 3.22
N TYR A 359 20.21 -13.56 3.47
CA TYR A 359 20.24 -12.10 3.39
C TYR A 359 20.43 -11.67 1.92
N ILE A 360 19.37 -11.90 1.13
CA ILE A 360 19.37 -11.67 -0.32
C ILE A 360 18.48 -10.47 -0.62
N ASN A 361 19.08 -9.41 -1.14
CA ASN A 361 18.34 -8.21 -1.50
C ASN A 361 17.53 -8.40 -2.80
N ARG A 362 16.66 -7.44 -3.12
CA ARG A 362 15.81 -7.46 -4.32
C ARG A 362 16.60 -7.74 -5.60
N ARG A 363 17.72 -7.03 -5.81
CA ARG A 363 18.51 -7.14 -7.04
C ARG A 363 19.06 -8.55 -7.24
N LYS A 364 19.61 -9.14 -6.18
CA LYS A 364 20.11 -10.53 -6.20
C LYS A 364 18.96 -11.52 -6.40
N SER A 365 17.83 -11.33 -5.70
CA SER A 365 16.64 -12.19 -5.84
C SER A 365 16.12 -12.23 -7.28
N ILE A 366 15.99 -11.06 -7.93
CA ILE A 366 15.56 -10.98 -9.33
C ILE A 366 16.55 -11.71 -10.24
N ALA A 367 17.86 -11.55 -10.03
CA ALA A 367 18.88 -12.24 -10.83
C ALA A 367 18.77 -13.77 -10.70
N TYR A 368 18.54 -14.30 -9.49
CA TYR A 368 18.32 -15.73 -9.28
C TYR A 368 17.05 -16.23 -9.98
N LEU A 369 15.95 -15.48 -9.93
CA LEU A 369 14.71 -15.86 -10.63
C LEU A 369 14.85 -15.79 -12.15
N GLN A 370 15.56 -14.81 -12.68
CA GLN A 370 15.88 -14.73 -14.11
C GLN A 370 16.72 -15.92 -14.58
N HIS A 371 17.63 -16.39 -13.73
CA HIS A 371 18.41 -17.59 -14.05
C HIS A 371 17.53 -18.85 -14.11
N VAL A 372 16.55 -18.98 -13.21
CA VAL A 372 15.53 -20.05 -13.28
C VAL A 372 14.77 -19.97 -14.60
N LEU A 373 14.30 -18.80 -15.00
CA LEU A 373 13.60 -18.63 -16.28
C LEU A 373 14.46 -19.08 -17.47
N GLN A 374 15.75 -18.78 -17.43
CA GLN A 374 16.70 -19.18 -18.48
C GLN A 374 16.82 -20.70 -18.52
N ILE A 375 16.95 -21.39 -17.38
CA ILE A 375 17.00 -22.85 -17.31
C ILE A 375 15.72 -23.48 -17.87
N VAL A 376 14.55 -22.96 -17.47
CA VAL A 376 13.25 -23.41 -17.98
C VAL A 376 13.18 -23.26 -19.50
N TYR A 377 13.63 -22.12 -20.02
CA TYR A 377 13.66 -21.85 -21.46
C TYR A 377 14.59 -22.84 -22.22
N GLU A 378 15.79 -23.06 -21.71
CA GLU A 378 16.75 -23.98 -22.35
C GLU A 378 16.21 -25.41 -22.39
N VAL A 379 15.71 -25.93 -21.26
CA VAL A 379 15.15 -27.28 -21.18
C VAL A 379 13.86 -27.40 -22.03
N GLY A 380 12.98 -26.42 -22.00
CA GLY A 380 11.78 -26.41 -22.81
C GLY A 380 12.06 -26.43 -24.32
N ARG A 381 13.16 -25.78 -24.76
CA ARG A 381 13.61 -25.82 -26.17
C ARG A 381 14.25 -27.11 -26.58
N GLU A 382 14.83 -27.88 -25.66
CA GLU A 382 15.34 -29.23 -25.97
C GLU A 382 14.22 -30.14 -26.49
N THR A 383 12.97 -29.92 -26.02
CA THR A 383 11.80 -30.74 -26.37
C THR A 383 10.90 -30.09 -27.40
N GLN A 384 10.73 -28.78 -27.35
CA GLN A 384 9.87 -28.03 -28.27
C GLN A 384 10.62 -26.79 -28.80
N GLU A 385 11.07 -26.81 -30.07
CA GLU A 385 11.81 -25.70 -30.69
C GLU A 385 11.06 -24.34 -30.66
N SER A 386 9.73 -24.37 -30.64
CA SER A 386 8.88 -23.16 -30.56
C SER A 386 8.72 -22.61 -29.15
N PHE A 387 9.26 -23.23 -28.13
CA PHE A 387 9.17 -22.73 -26.77
C PHE A 387 9.93 -21.43 -26.61
N VAL A 388 9.28 -20.41 -26.06
CA VAL A 388 9.83 -19.05 -25.96
C VAL A 388 9.74 -18.54 -24.53
N LEU A 389 10.67 -17.68 -24.13
CA LEU A 389 10.58 -16.86 -22.93
C LEU A 389 10.07 -15.47 -23.34
N PRO A 390 8.80 -15.13 -23.01
CA PRO A 390 8.26 -13.83 -23.37
C PRO A 390 8.91 -12.69 -22.57
N ASP A 391 9.20 -11.57 -23.24
CA ASP A 391 9.73 -10.36 -22.57
C ASP A 391 8.80 -9.87 -21.46
N SER A 392 7.48 -10.10 -21.60
CA SER A 392 6.49 -9.76 -20.56
C SER A 392 6.75 -10.48 -19.24
N VAL A 393 7.24 -11.72 -19.23
CA VAL A 393 7.58 -12.47 -18.03
C VAL A 393 8.78 -11.84 -17.33
N LEU A 394 9.83 -11.49 -18.08
CA LEU A 394 11.02 -10.80 -17.54
C LEU A 394 10.66 -9.44 -16.93
N THR A 395 9.82 -8.68 -17.64
CA THR A 395 9.30 -7.39 -17.16
C THR A 395 8.49 -7.57 -15.88
N SER A 396 7.53 -8.51 -15.88
CA SER A 396 6.66 -8.77 -14.71
C SER A 396 7.44 -9.18 -13.46
N ILE A 397 8.51 -9.99 -13.59
CA ILE A 397 9.37 -10.34 -12.44
C ILE A 397 10.13 -9.10 -11.94
N THR A 398 10.62 -8.28 -12.85
CA THR A 398 11.35 -7.06 -12.49
C THR A 398 10.44 -6.04 -11.80
N GLU A 399 9.17 -5.99 -12.18
CA GLU A 399 8.15 -5.08 -11.63
C GLU A 399 7.44 -5.65 -10.38
N ALA A 400 7.65 -6.92 -10.05
CA ALA A 400 7.04 -7.55 -8.88
C ALA A 400 7.35 -6.78 -7.59
N ARG A 401 6.31 -6.56 -6.77
CA ARG A 401 6.39 -5.77 -5.54
C ARG A 401 7.13 -6.49 -4.42
N ASN A 402 7.05 -7.81 -4.39
CA ASN A 402 7.67 -8.67 -3.38
C ASN A 402 8.10 -9.99 -3.98
N LEU A 403 8.88 -10.74 -3.21
CA LEU A 403 9.38 -12.05 -3.61
C LEU A 403 8.26 -13.04 -3.94
N ASP A 404 7.16 -13.05 -3.17
CA ASP A 404 6.09 -14.03 -3.38
C ASP A 404 5.41 -13.84 -4.74
N GLN A 405 5.16 -12.60 -5.14
CA GLN A 405 4.65 -12.29 -6.48
C GLN A 405 5.61 -12.71 -7.59
N ALA A 406 6.90 -12.43 -7.44
CA ALA A 406 7.90 -12.82 -8.43
C ALA A 406 8.07 -14.35 -8.52
N MET A 407 8.02 -15.05 -7.39
CA MET A 407 8.05 -16.51 -7.34
C MET A 407 6.85 -17.14 -8.05
N GLU A 408 5.65 -16.55 -7.89
CA GLU A 408 4.44 -17.04 -8.55
C GLU A 408 4.55 -16.93 -10.08
N ILE A 409 4.99 -15.76 -10.57
CA ILE A 409 5.24 -15.53 -12.01
C ILE A 409 6.28 -16.54 -12.53
N THR A 410 7.36 -16.75 -11.79
CA THR A 410 8.43 -17.70 -12.17
C THR A 410 7.90 -19.13 -12.22
N LYS A 411 7.07 -19.51 -11.23
CA LYS A 411 6.44 -20.84 -11.13
C LYS A 411 5.46 -21.07 -12.28
N GLU A 412 4.63 -20.09 -12.62
CA GLU A 412 3.70 -20.20 -13.75
C GLU A 412 4.45 -20.45 -15.07
N TYR A 413 5.55 -19.74 -15.29
CA TYR A 413 6.38 -19.98 -16.46
C TYR A 413 7.06 -21.36 -16.42
N ALA A 414 7.57 -21.79 -15.25
CA ALA A 414 8.16 -23.12 -15.10
C ALA A 414 7.14 -24.25 -15.37
N LEU A 415 5.89 -24.08 -14.95
CA LEU A 415 4.80 -25.01 -15.28
C LEU A 415 4.47 -25.04 -16.79
N SER A 416 4.70 -23.97 -17.53
CA SER A 416 4.59 -23.98 -18.99
C SER A 416 5.71 -24.81 -19.64
N GLY A 417 6.91 -24.80 -19.07
CA GLY A 417 8.02 -25.67 -19.47
C GLY A 417 7.71 -27.15 -19.28
N LEU A 418 7.09 -27.51 -18.14
CA LEU A 418 6.60 -28.90 -17.88
C LEU A 418 5.58 -29.39 -18.91
N LYS A 419 4.77 -28.51 -19.48
CA LYS A 419 3.77 -28.87 -20.50
C LYS A 419 4.38 -29.01 -21.90
N ALA A 420 5.56 -28.48 -22.10
CA ALA A 420 6.28 -28.55 -23.37
C ALA A 420 7.10 -29.85 -23.50
N VAL A 421 7.32 -30.55 -22.39
CA VAL A 421 7.94 -31.87 -22.32
C VAL A 421 6.89 -32.96 -22.35
#